data_3993744af19700f03a93d1f702f5cbe0
#
_entry.id   3993744af19700f03a93d1f702f5cbe0
#
_cell.length_a   1.000
_cell.length_b   1.000
_cell.length_c   1.000
_cell.angle_alpha   90.00
_cell.angle_beta   90.00
_cell.angle_gamma   90.00
#
_symmetry.space_group_name_H-M   'P 1'
#
loop_
_entity.id
_entity.type
_entity.pdbx_description
1 polymer ?
#
loop_
_entity_poly.entity_id
_entity_poly.type
_entity_poly.pdbx_seq_one_letter_code
_entity_poly.pdbx_strand_id
1 'polypeptide(L)'
;DPGKTQYYMWNYREDWEIRASYITTCYFDPDMNRIYEDSNYPTFYCWKKEISRNILIGSTEKLKEHLIINNKLLDVPVNEDRFTVLYSIQVQQRALSKEGYEYYLNVQQQNEEMGGIFTPQPSEIQGNISCISQPGRRTIGYVGVYKNISEKRIYIHPNEIKRPPLYSGCEEVSDSEMDEQGYSTYLIRYLVGYRPVGTGTHIDHWALRRCTECEANGGSKNKPSFWPNDHQ
;
A
#
# COMPACT_ATOMS: atom_id res chain seq x y z
N ASP A 1 20.18 25.58 -8.30
CA ASP A 1 20.54 26.84 -7.62
C ASP A 1 19.64 26.97 -6.37
N PRO A 2 20.16 26.74 -5.13
CA PRO A 2 19.33 26.74 -3.91
C PRO A 2 18.60 28.08 -3.66
N GLY A 3 19.01 29.14 -4.31
CA GLY A 3 18.42 30.48 -4.14
C GLY A 3 17.21 30.81 -5.03
N LYS A 4 16.80 29.91 -5.93
CA LYS A 4 15.74 30.21 -6.90
C LYS A 4 14.42 29.47 -6.68
N THR A 5 14.43 28.35 -5.96
CA THR A 5 13.22 27.56 -5.76
C THR A 5 12.67 27.79 -4.37
N GLN A 6 11.46 28.26 -4.28
CA GLN A 6 10.75 28.56 -3.03
C GLN A 6 9.51 27.72 -2.82
N TYR A 7 9.09 26.95 -3.82
CA TYR A 7 7.86 26.19 -3.82
C TYR A 7 8.16 24.74 -4.08
N TYR A 8 7.58 23.86 -3.27
CA TYR A 8 7.86 22.44 -3.26
C TYR A 8 6.60 21.61 -3.24
N MET A 9 6.67 20.44 -3.86
CA MET A 9 5.67 19.39 -3.76
C MET A 9 6.36 18.09 -3.37
N TRP A 10 5.73 17.33 -2.49
CA TRP A 10 6.15 15.99 -2.13
C TRP A 10 5.14 14.96 -2.58
N ASN A 11 5.64 13.86 -3.08
CA ASN A 11 4.89 12.66 -3.33
C ASN A 11 5.61 11.53 -2.61
N TYR A 12 4.88 10.53 -2.16
CA TYR A 12 5.49 9.34 -1.60
C TYR A 12 4.82 8.08 -2.14
N ARG A 13 5.58 7.00 -2.10
CA ARG A 13 5.13 5.65 -2.34
C ARG A 13 5.54 4.80 -1.15
N GLU A 14 4.58 4.10 -0.60
CA GLU A 14 4.76 3.10 0.44
C GLU A 14 4.78 1.72 -0.19
N ASP A 15 5.66 0.87 0.29
CA ASP A 15 5.71 -0.54 -0.04
C ASP A 15 5.97 -1.31 1.26
N TRP A 16 5.26 -2.40 1.52
CA TRP A 16 5.50 -3.21 2.71
C TRP A 16 5.28 -4.68 2.44
N GLU A 17 6.03 -5.49 3.18
CA GLU A 17 5.91 -6.94 3.14
C GLU A 17 4.89 -7.41 4.15
N ILE A 18 4.06 -8.33 3.74
CA ILE A 18 3.16 -9.09 4.60
C ILE A 18 3.44 -10.57 4.46
N ARG A 19 3.14 -11.33 5.51
CA ARG A 19 3.29 -12.79 5.52
C ARG A 19 1.95 -13.44 5.87
N ALA A 20 1.75 -14.62 5.34
CA ALA A 20 0.73 -15.51 5.86
C ALA A 20 1.08 -15.92 7.30
N SER A 21 0.12 -16.37 8.08
CA SER A 21 0.37 -16.85 9.44
C SER A 21 1.03 -18.23 9.48
N TYR A 22 0.72 -19.05 8.47
CA TYR A 22 1.25 -20.40 8.36
C TYR A 22 2.02 -20.59 7.06
N ILE A 23 3.16 -21.27 7.14
CA ILE A 23 3.92 -21.68 5.97
C ILE A 23 3.29 -22.97 5.45
N THR A 24 3.01 -23.01 4.15
CA THR A 24 2.56 -24.22 3.46
C THR A 24 3.30 -24.40 2.14
N THR A 25 3.69 -25.64 1.85
CA THR A 25 4.22 -26.07 0.55
C THR A 25 3.25 -26.99 -0.18
N CYS A 26 2.02 -27.13 0.32
CA CYS A 26 1.02 -28.00 -0.27
C CYS A 26 -0.22 -27.22 -0.69
N TYR A 27 -0.92 -27.76 -1.67
CA TYR A 27 -2.22 -27.27 -2.11
C TYR A 27 -3.18 -28.43 -2.34
N PHE A 28 -4.46 -28.17 -2.20
CA PHE A 28 -5.51 -29.13 -2.47
C PHE A 28 -6.10 -28.91 -3.87
N ASP A 29 -6.12 -29.98 -4.66
CA ASP A 29 -6.79 -30.03 -5.96
C ASP A 29 -8.22 -30.58 -5.76
N PRO A 30 -9.26 -29.76 -5.95
CA PRO A 30 -10.64 -30.19 -5.74
C PRO A 30 -11.15 -31.17 -6.81
N ASP A 31 -10.59 -31.14 -8.02
CA ASP A 31 -11.01 -32.02 -9.10
C ASP A 31 -10.49 -33.45 -8.89
N MET A 32 -9.28 -33.55 -8.37
CA MET A 32 -8.64 -34.84 -8.06
C MET A 32 -8.91 -35.28 -6.61
N ASN A 33 -9.52 -34.42 -5.79
CA ASN A 33 -9.73 -34.62 -4.34
C ASN A 33 -8.45 -35.06 -3.62
N ARG A 34 -7.34 -34.36 -3.91
CA ARG A 34 -6.01 -34.76 -3.44
C ARG A 34 -5.14 -33.57 -3.08
N ILE A 35 -4.26 -33.80 -2.08
CA ILE A 35 -3.22 -32.84 -1.70
C ILE A 35 -1.96 -33.15 -2.50
N TYR A 36 -1.37 -32.08 -3.06
CA TYR A 36 -0.10 -32.09 -3.74
C TYR A 36 0.91 -31.22 -3.00
N GLU A 37 2.15 -31.63 -3.00
CA GLU A 37 3.27 -30.81 -2.54
C GLU A 37 3.89 -30.06 -3.72
N ASP A 38 4.08 -28.76 -3.52
CA ASP A 38 4.86 -27.91 -4.42
C ASP A 38 5.70 -26.94 -3.60
N SER A 39 6.98 -27.26 -3.42
CA SER A 39 7.93 -26.43 -2.68
C SER A 39 8.13 -25.04 -3.31
N ASN A 40 7.73 -24.84 -4.57
CA ASN A 40 7.76 -23.56 -5.25
C ASN A 40 6.44 -22.80 -5.13
N TYR A 41 5.48 -23.26 -4.33
CA TYR A 41 4.19 -22.59 -4.11
C TYR A 41 4.35 -21.40 -3.16
N PRO A 42 4.61 -20.20 -3.68
CA PRO A 42 5.00 -19.05 -2.85
C PRO A 42 3.78 -18.35 -2.28
N THR A 43 3.12 -18.95 -1.29
CA THR A 43 1.93 -18.35 -0.69
C THR A 43 2.21 -17.49 0.54
N PHE A 44 3.42 -17.64 1.11
CA PHE A 44 3.77 -17.06 2.41
C PHE A 44 4.16 -15.58 2.33
N TYR A 45 4.89 -15.16 1.30
CA TYR A 45 5.40 -13.79 1.15
C TYR A 45 4.65 -13.01 0.10
N CYS A 46 4.15 -11.84 0.48
CA CYS A 46 3.54 -10.89 -0.44
C CYS A 46 3.97 -9.46 -0.13
N TRP A 47 3.78 -8.58 -1.09
CA TRP A 47 4.04 -7.15 -0.97
C TRP A 47 2.77 -6.36 -1.27
N LYS A 48 2.55 -5.31 -0.49
CA LYS A 48 1.53 -4.31 -0.73
C LYS A 48 2.19 -2.99 -1.11
N LYS A 49 1.45 -2.13 -1.78
CA LYS A 49 1.91 -0.78 -2.14
C LYS A 49 0.79 0.22 -2.04
N GLU A 50 1.15 1.45 -1.68
CA GLU A 50 0.26 2.60 -1.71
C GLU A 50 1.01 3.82 -2.23
N ILE A 51 0.31 4.71 -2.93
CA ILE A 51 0.87 5.95 -3.46
C ILE A 51 0.10 7.11 -2.85
N SER A 52 0.83 8.18 -2.48
CA SER A 52 0.22 9.40 -1.94
C SER A 52 -0.86 9.94 -2.88
N ARG A 53 -2.04 10.18 -2.33
CA ARG A 53 -3.16 10.82 -3.04
C ARG A 53 -3.36 12.26 -2.62
N ASN A 54 -2.78 12.65 -1.49
CA ASN A 54 -2.89 13.98 -0.94
C ASN A 54 -1.96 14.95 -1.68
N ILE A 55 -2.38 16.19 -1.80
CA ILE A 55 -1.56 17.28 -2.31
C ILE A 55 -0.69 17.77 -1.15
N LEU A 56 0.59 17.46 -1.20
CA LEU A 56 1.58 17.83 -0.19
C LEU A 56 2.47 18.90 -0.77
N ILE A 57 2.22 20.14 -0.41
CA ILE A 57 2.95 21.31 -0.90
C ILE A 57 3.49 22.15 0.24
N GLY A 58 4.52 22.91 -0.04
CA GLY A 58 5.10 23.85 0.92
C GLY A 58 5.85 24.96 0.23
N SER A 59 6.05 26.05 0.95
CA SER A 59 6.77 27.22 0.46
C SER A 59 7.74 27.73 1.52
N THR A 60 8.90 28.20 1.05
CA THR A 60 9.88 28.93 1.86
C THR A 60 9.82 30.44 1.64
N GLU A 61 8.88 30.94 0.83
CA GLU A 61 8.78 32.35 0.46
C GLU A 61 8.74 33.30 1.68
N LYS A 62 8.07 32.88 2.74
CA LYS A 62 7.90 33.66 3.97
C LYS A 62 8.88 33.25 5.08
N LEU A 63 9.80 32.31 4.80
CA LEU A 63 10.77 31.81 5.77
C LEU A 63 12.10 32.53 5.62
N LYS A 64 12.74 32.90 6.76
CA LYS A 64 14.02 33.60 6.77
C LYS A 64 15.17 32.73 6.20
N GLU A 65 15.12 31.44 6.43
CA GLU A 65 16.22 30.51 6.12
C GLU A 65 15.96 29.62 4.91
N HIS A 66 14.93 29.86 4.10
CA HIS A 66 14.57 29.01 2.95
C HIS A 66 14.58 27.50 3.27
N LEU A 67 14.25 27.13 4.50
CA LEU A 67 14.29 25.77 5.00
C LEU A 67 12.93 25.37 5.60
N ILE A 68 12.40 24.24 5.14
CA ILE A 68 11.21 23.63 5.72
C ILE A 68 11.67 22.49 6.63
N ILE A 69 11.36 22.59 7.92
CA ILE A 69 11.74 21.59 8.92
C ILE A 69 10.49 20.85 9.38
N ASN A 70 10.62 19.53 9.53
CA ASN A 70 9.56 18.66 10.07
C ASN A 70 8.21 18.75 9.33
N ASN A 71 8.26 18.87 8.01
CA ASN A 71 7.03 18.82 7.22
C ASN A 71 6.40 17.42 7.31
N LYS A 72 5.19 17.35 7.85
CA LYS A 72 4.46 16.10 8.00
C LYS A 72 3.95 15.64 6.63
N LEU A 73 4.33 14.44 6.23
CA LEU A 73 3.89 13.85 4.96
C LEU A 73 2.70 12.91 5.15
N LEU A 74 2.76 12.04 6.14
CA LEU A 74 1.68 11.11 6.49
C LEU A 74 1.75 10.69 7.96
N ASP A 75 0.66 10.15 8.45
CA ASP A 75 0.58 9.37 9.69
C ASP A 75 0.23 7.93 9.33
N VAL A 76 0.97 6.99 9.89
CA VAL A 76 0.68 5.56 9.75
C VAL A 76 0.41 5.00 11.14
N PRO A 77 -0.80 4.48 11.41
CA PRO A 77 -1.11 3.85 12.68
C PRO A 77 -0.22 2.63 12.93
N VAL A 78 0.35 2.53 14.13
CA VAL A 78 1.30 1.45 14.48
C VAL A 78 0.66 0.05 14.56
N ASN A 79 -0.66 -0.02 14.62
CA ASN A 79 -1.43 -1.26 14.66
C ASN A 79 -1.82 -1.81 13.28
N GLU A 80 -1.34 -1.20 12.20
CA GLU A 80 -1.55 -1.70 10.85
C GLU A 80 -0.54 -2.79 10.45
N ASP A 81 -0.86 -3.53 9.40
CA ASP A 81 -0.02 -4.60 8.86
C ASP A 81 1.28 -4.10 8.21
N ARG A 82 1.37 -2.79 7.93
CA ARG A 82 2.55 -2.13 7.32
C ARG A 82 3.86 -2.38 8.06
N PHE A 83 3.78 -2.51 9.39
CA PHE A 83 4.97 -2.69 10.23
C PHE A 83 5.17 -4.13 10.74
N THR A 84 4.55 -5.11 10.10
CA THR A 84 4.65 -6.51 10.55
C THR A 84 5.97 -7.15 10.21
N VAL A 85 6.54 -6.84 9.05
CA VAL A 85 7.79 -7.41 8.54
C VAL A 85 8.79 -6.33 8.19
N LEU A 86 8.63 -5.68 7.07
CA LEU A 86 9.46 -4.57 6.63
C LEU A 86 8.58 -3.55 5.91
N TYR A 87 8.73 -2.32 6.27
CA TYR A 87 8.08 -1.18 5.63
C TYR A 87 9.11 -0.33 4.89
N SER A 88 8.73 0.19 3.75
CA SER A 88 9.54 1.12 2.97
C SER A 88 8.71 2.29 2.48
N ILE A 89 9.26 3.49 2.61
CA ILE A 89 8.69 4.69 2.01
C ILE A 89 9.72 5.35 1.09
N GLN A 90 9.30 5.63 -0.13
CA GLN A 90 10.06 6.43 -1.08
C GLN A 90 9.42 7.80 -1.19
N VAL A 91 10.17 8.84 -0.83
CA VAL A 91 9.73 10.23 -0.89
C VAL A 91 10.42 10.92 -2.06
N GLN A 92 9.63 11.59 -2.89
CA GLN A 92 10.12 12.46 -3.97
C GLN A 92 9.77 13.90 -3.66
N GLN A 93 10.73 14.79 -3.79
CA GLN A 93 10.55 16.23 -3.68
C GLN A 93 10.75 16.87 -5.06
N ARG A 94 9.80 17.71 -5.44
CA ARG A 94 9.79 18.44 -6.71
C ARG A 94 9.78 19.94 -6.46
N ALA A 95 10.45 20.68 -7.35
CA ALA A 95 10.33 22.13 -7.41
C ALA A 95 9.08 22.51 -8.22
N LEU A 96 8.30 23.46 -7.73
CA LEU A 96 7.18 24.06 -8.44
C LEU A 96 7.52 25.47 -8.89
N SER A 97 6.86 25.92 -9.96
CA SER A 97 6.70 27.36 -10.22
C SER A 97 5.72 27.98 -9.22
N LYS A 98 5.69 29.28 -9.11
CA LYS A 98 4.73 29.99 -8.25
C LYS A 98 3.29 29.69 -8.69
N GLU A 99 3.02 29.75 -9.97
CA GLU A 99 1.69 29.47 -10.57
C GLU A 99 1.26 28.02 -10.29
N GLY A 100 2.19 27.06 -10.40
CA GLY A 100 1.92 25.66 -10.07
C GLY A 100 1.60 25.46 -8.59
N TYR A 101 2.34 26.14 -7.71
CA TYR A 101 2.08 26.10 -6.28
C TYR A 101 0.70 26.69 -5.94
N GLU A 102 0.36 27.87 -6.48
CA GLU A 102 -0.93 28.53 -6.28
C GLU A 102 -2.10 27.67 -6.80
N TYR A 103 -1.92 27.03 -7.96
CA TYR A 103 -2.92 26.08 -8.47
C TYR A 103 -3.17 24.92 -7.48
N TYR A 104 -2.13 24.23 -7.04
CA TYR A 104 -2.29 23.12 -6.11
C TYR A 104 -2.77 23.55 -4.73
N LEU A 105 -2.42 24.75 -4.28
CA LEU A 105 -2.93 25.31 -3.02
C LEU A 105 -4.45 25.52 -3.12
N ASN A 106 -4.95 26.08 -4.22
CA ASN A 106 -6.37 26.25 -4.45
C ASN A 106 -7.11 24.90 -4.50
N VAL A 107 -6.53 23.88 -5.15
CA VAL A 107 -7.11 22.53 -5.17
C VAL A 107 -7.17 21.94 -3.75
N GLN A 108 -6.11 22.10 -2.97
CA GLN A 108 -6.06 21.60 -1.58
C GLN A 108 -7.13 22.26 -0.71
N GLN A 109 -7.24 23.57 -0.76
CA GLN A 109 -8.24 24.34 0.00
C GLN A 109 -9.67 23.94 -0.36
N GLN A 110 -9.97 23.77 -1.64
CA GLN A 110 -11.31 23.32 -2.04
C GLN A 110 -11.63 21.90 -1.57
N ASN A 111 -10.65 20.99 -1.55
CA ASN A 111 -10.85 19.64 -1.03
C ASN A 111 -11.11 19.63 0.48
N GLU A 112 -10.45 20.49 1.23
CA GLU A 112 -10.67 20.64 2.68
C GLU A 112 -12.03 21.28 3.00
N GLU A 113 -12.46 22.24 2.20
CA GLU A 113 -13.75 22.92 2.36
C GLU A 113 -14.94 22.02 2.02
N MET A 114 -14.83 21.08 1.09
CA MET A 114 -15.94 20.19 0.66
C MET A 114 -16.43 19.24 1.78
N GLY A 115 -15.77 19.19 2.95
CA GLY A 115 -16.21 18.42 4.12
C GLY A 115 -17.23 19.11 5.01
N GLY A 116 -17.59 20.37 4.79
CA GLY A 116 -18.50 21.15 5.65
C GLY A 116 -19.92 21.28 5.08
N ILE A 117 -20.93 21.20 5.98
CA ILE A 117 -22.38 21.32 5.62
C ILE A 117 -22.74 22.72 5.07
N PHE A 118 -21.91 23.74 5.31
CA PHE A 118 -22.13 25.14 4.89
C PHE A 118 -21.06 25.63 3.92
N THR A 119 -20.55 24.78 3.06
CA THR A 119 -19.50 25.15 2.14
C THR A 119 -20.05 26.07 1.05
N PRO A 120 -19.45 27.24 0.80
CA PRO A 120 -19.76 28.03 -0.38
C PRO A 120 -19.48 27.20 -1.64
N GLN A 121 -20.26 27.47 -2.70
CA GLN A 121 -20.08 26.77 -3.97
C GLN A 121 -18.60 26.85 -4.39
N PRO A 122 -17.94 25.71 -4.70
CA PRO A 122 -16.53 25.71 -5.06
C PRO A 122 -16.25 26.71 -6.16
N SER A 123 -15.31 27.62 -5.93
CA SER A 123 -14.84 28.51 -7.00
C SER A 123 -14.12 27.69 -8.04
N GLU A 124 -14.26 28.06 -9.31
CA GLU A 124 -13.55 27.34 -10.40
C GLU A 124 -12.05 27.52 -10.25
N ILE A 125 -11.33 26.39 -10.16
CA ILE A 125 -9.88 26.40 -10.21
C ILE A 125 -9.47 26.51 -11.66
N GLN A 126 -9.03 27.68 -12.07
CA GLN A 126 -8.52 27.91 -13.41
C GLN A 126 -7.07 27.40 -13.50
N GLY A 127 -6.83 26.44 -14.40
CA GLY A 127 -5.50 25.94 -14.73
C GLY A 127 -4.86 26.70 -15.89
N ASN A 128 -3.81 26.12 -16.47
CA ASN A 128 -3.12 26.68 -17.63
C ASN A 128 -3.46 25.98 -18.95
N ILE A 129 -4.56 25.23 -18.99
CA ILE A 129 -5.04 24.51 -20.17
C ILE A 129 -6.17 25.31 -20.79
N SER A 130 -6.16 25.45 -22.14
CA SER A 130 -7.23 26.07 -22.91
C SER A 130 -7.66 25.18 -24.07
N CYS A 131 -8.94 25.22 -24.43
CA CYS A 131 -9.46 24.51 -25.60
C CYS A 131 -9.31 25.38 -26.86
N ILE A 132 -8.42 24.97 -27.77
CA ILE A 132 -8.14 25.74 -29.01
C ILE A 132 -9.32 25.67 -29.96
N SER A 133 -9.98 24.53 -30.12
CA SER A 133 -11.10 24.34 -31.06
C SER A 133 -12.41 24.98 -30.58
N GLN A 134 -12.54 25.26 -29.31
CA GLN A 134 -13.70 25.90 -28.68
C GLN A 134 -13.23 26.85 -27.57
N PRO A 135 -12.81 28.07 -27.85
CA PRO A 135 -12.22 28.98 -26.86
C PRO A 135 -13.11 29.32 -25.66
N GLY A 136 -14.42 29.16 -25.78
CA GLY A 136 -15.38 29.36 -24.67
C GLY A 136 -15.61 28.09 -23.82
N ARG A 137 -15.02 26.94 -24.19
CA ARG A 137 -15.17 25.70 -23.41
C ARG A 137 -14.24 25.73 -22.24
N ARG A 138 -14.82 25.54 -21.06
CA ARG A 138 -14.07 25.43 -19.79
C ARG A 138 -13.19 24.20 -19.80
N THR A 139 -11.95 24.35 -19.40
CA THR A 139 -10.97 23.27 -19.22
C THR A 139 -10.47 23.31 -17.78
N ILE A 140 -10.31 22.12 -17.19
CA ILE A 140 -9.80 21.94 -15.84
C ILE A 140 -8.46 21.23 -15.94
N GLY A 141 -7.49 21.64 -15.13
CA GLY A 141 -6.21 21.00 -15.01
C GLY A 141 -5.04 21.97 -15.16
N TYR A 142 -3.88 21.50 -14.71
CA TYR A 142 -2.63 22.23 -14.78
C TYR A 142 -1.53 21.31 -15.35
N VAL A 143 -0.85 21.77 -16.36
CA VAL A 143 0.32 21.11 -16.94
C VAL A 143 1.56 21.87 -16.53
N GLY A 144 2.46 21.21 -15.82
CA GLY A 144 3.73 21.79 -15.38
C GLY A 144 4.90 20.89 -15.72
N VAL A 145 6.06 21.51 -15.96
CA VAL A 145 7.34 20.80 -16.05
C VAL A 145 8.07 20.96 -14.74
N TYR A 146 8.41 19.84 -14.12
CA TYR A 146 9.03 19.83 -12.80
C TYR A 146 10.42 19.22 -12.85
N LYS A 147 11.33 19.75 -12.06
CA LYS A 147 12.62 19.13 -11.79
C LYS A 147 12.51 18.36 -10.46
N ASN A 148 12.83 17.07 -10.48
CA ASN A 148 13.04 16.33 -9.23
C ASN A 148 14.28 16.90 -8.55
N ILE A 149 14.12 17.38 -7.32
CA ILE A 149 15.20 17.93 -6.53
C ILE A 149 15.86 16.82 -5.71
N SER A 150 15.04 15.94 -5.15
CA SER A 150 15.50 14.88 -4.25
C SER A 150 14.54 13.70 -4.32
N GLU A 151 15.13 12.52 -4.18
CA GLU A 151 14.40 11.27 -4.00
C GLU A 151 15.14 10.45 -2.95
N LYS A 152 14.41 9.94 -1.96
CA LYS A 152 14.97 9.13 -0.89
C LYS A 152 14.04 7.99 -0.53
N ARG A 153 14.60 6.77 -0.41
CA ARG A 153 13.92 5.61 0.14
C ARG A 153 14.42 5.34 1.55
N ILE A 154 13.50 5.07 2.44
CA ILE A 154 13.75 4.73 3.85
C ILE A 154 13.08 3.39 4.10
N TYR A 155 13.75 2.53 4.88
CA TYR A 155 13.22 1.28 5.39
C TYR A 155 13.04 1.41 6.89
N ILE A 156 11.98 0.81 7.41
CA ILE A 156 11.66 0.77 8.83
C ILE A 156 11.41 -0.69 9.21
N HIS A 157 12.22 -1.20 10.12
CA HIS A 157 12.08 -2.54 10.65
C HIS A 157 11.08 -2.57 11.82
N PRO A 158 10.38 -3.69 12.04
CA PRO A 158 9.36 -3.78 13.10
C PRO A 158 9.93 -3.59 14.51
N ASN A 159 11.20 -3.88 14.73
CA ASN A 159 11.91 -3.67 15.99
C ASN A 159 12.22 -2.18 16.29
N GLU A 160 12.14 -1.31 15.31
CA GLU A 160 12.34 0.14 15.47
C GLU A 160 11.07 0.83 16.01
N ILE A 161 9.94 0.12 15.99
CA ILE A 161 8.63 0.66 16.38
C ILE A 161 8.07 -0.11 17.57
N LYS A 162 7.68 0.62 18.62
CA LYS A 162 6.91 0.03 19.72
C LYS A 162 5.46 -0.14 19.27
N ARG A 163 5.07 -1.36 18.96
CA ARG A 163 3.71 -1.71 18.56
C ARG A 163 3.15 -2.86 19.40
N PRO A 164 1.82 -2.91 19.59
CA PRO A 164 1.18 -4.07 20.17
C PRO A 164 1.32 -5.28 19.25
N PRO A 165 1.32 -6.51 19.77
CA PRO A 165 1.20 -7.70 18.94
C PRO A 165 -0.07 -7.62 18.09
N LEU A 166 0.06 -7.91 16.80
CA LEU A 166 -1.12 -8.05 15.96
C LEU A 166 -1.70 -9.44 16.14
N TYR A 167 -2.94 -9.50 16.58
CA TYR A 167 -3.68 -10.76 16.61
C TYR A 167 -4.16 -11.11 15.21
N SER A 168 -3.64 -12.17 14.65
CA SER A 168 -4.00 -12.60 13.28
C SER A 168 -5.40 -13.20 13.20
N GLY A 169 -5.94 -13.71 14.30
CA GLY A 169 -7.17 -14.49 14.33
C GLY A 169 -7.08 -15.76 13.49
N CYS A 170 -5.87 -16.31 13.36
CA CYS A 170 -5.61 -17.52 12.59
C CYS A 170 -5.52 -18.71 13.55
N GLU A 171 -6.35 -19.69 13.30
CA GLU A 171 -6.42 -20.94 14.03
C GLU A 171 -6.36 -22.10 13.03
N GLU A 172 -5.66 -23.14 13.42
CA GLU A 172 -5.65 -24.41 12.70
C GLU A 172 -6.81 -25.29 13.17
N VAL A 173 -7.41 -25.99 12.24
CA VAL A 173 -8.37 -27.05 12.52
C VAL A 173 -7.78 -28.36 12.04
N SER A 174 -7.85 -29.38 12.89
CA SER A 174 -7.46 -30.72 12.51
C SER A 174 -8.63 -31.42 11.83
N ASP A 175 -8.36 -32.20 10.80
CA ASP A 175 -9.37 -32.91 10.05
C ASP A 175 -8.79 -34.20 9.45
N SER A 176 -9.60 -35.24 9.42
CA SER A 176 -9.29 -36.49 8.73
C SER A 176 -9.69 -36.41 7.26
N GLU A 177 -9.08 -37.22 6.40
CA GLU A 177 -9.39 -37.26 4.97
C GLU A 177 -10.86 -37.60 4.70
N MET A 178 -11.42 -38.49 5.52
CA MET A 178 -12.82 -38.95 5.41
C MET A 178 -13.54 -38.75 6.73
N ASP A 179 -14.82 -38.40 6.65
CA ASP A 179 -15.72 -38.44 7.80
C ASP A 179 -16.20 -39.87 8.12
N GLU A 180 -16.97 -40.00 9.19
CA GLU A 180 -17.54 -41.30 9.60
C GLU A 180 -18.45 -41.94 8.51
N GLN A 181 -18.96 -41.16 7.58
CA GLN A 181 -19.81 -41.58 6.46
C GLN A 181 -19.00 -41.85 5.19
N GLY A 182 -17.68 -41.63 5.20
CA GLY A 182 -16.79 -41.82 4.07
C GLY A 182 -16.79 -40.67 3.03
N TYR A 183 -17.31 -39.48 3.42
CA TYR A 183 -17.22 -38.29 2.55
C TYR A 183 -15.88 -37.56 2.79
N SER A 184 -15.35 -36.99 1.71
CA SER A 184 -14.11 -36.20 1.81
C SER A 184 -14.32 -34.91 2.60
N THR A 185 -13.72 -34.86 3.76
CA THR A 185 -13.70 -33.64 4.59
C THR A 185 -12.85 -32.55 3.96
N TYR A 186 -11.79 -32.91 3.22
CA TYR A 186 -10.88 -32.00 2.55
C TYR A 186 -11.60 -31.13 1.51
N LEU A 187 -12.47 -31.75 0.69
CA LEU A 187 -13.27 -31.01 -0.27
C LEU A 187 -14.21 -30.02 0.43
N ILE A 188 -14.86 -30.43 1.51
CA ILE A 188 -15.75 -29.55 2.27
C ILE A 188 -14.95 -28.38 2.86
N ARG A 189 -13.78 -28.63 3.47
CA ARG A 189 -12.91 -27.60 4.01
C ARG A 189 -12.49 -26.60 2.93
N TYR A 190 -12.04 -27.10 1.79
CA TYR A 190 -11.65 -26.26 0.66
C TYR A 190 -12.78 -25.33 0.18
N LEU A 191 -13.99 -25.88 0.03
CA LEU A 191 -15.17 -25.14 -0.44
C LEU A 191 -15.59 -24.03 0.53
N VAL A 192 -15.43 -24.24 1.84
CA VAL A 192 -15.73 -23.22 2.85
C VAL A 192 -14.55 -22.29 3.14
N GLY A 193 -13.50 -22.34 2.32
CA GLY A 193 -12.42 -21.36 2.32
C GLY A 193 -11.19 -21.73 3.14
N TYR A 194 -11.05 -22.98 3.59
CA TYR A 194 -9.82 -23.46 4.24
C TYR A 194 -8.80 -23.95 3.22
N ARG A 195 -7.55 -23.97 3.64
CA ARG A 195 -6.41 -24.48 2.87
C ARG A 195 -5.56 -25.37 3.76
N PRO A 196 -4.86 -26.37 3.18
CA PRO A 196 -3.97 -27.23 3.95
C PRO A 196 -2.82 -26.43 4.57
N VAL A 197 -2.40 -26.82 5.76
CA VAL A 197 -1.28 -26.22 6.49
C VAL A 197 -0.17 -27.26 6.66
N GLY A 198 1.05 -26.91 6.27
CA GLY A 198 2.23 -27.76 6.45
C GLY A 198 2.95 -28.11 5.17
N THR A 199 3.72 -29.19 5.23
CA THR A 199 4.56 -29.69 4.13
C THR A 199 4.25 -31.17 3.87
N GLY A 200 4.39 -31.59 2.61
CA GLY A 200 4.09 -32.96 2.21
C GLY A 200 2.64 -33.18 1.76
N THR A 201 2.26 -34.44 1.61
CA THR A 201 0.96 -34.84 1.05
C THR A 201 0.01 -35.44 2.09
N HIS A 202 0.49 -35.71 3.32
CA HIS A 202 -0.33 -36.17 4.44
C HIS A 202 -0.57 -35.02 5.38
N ILE A 203 -1.64 -34.29 5.14
CA ILE A 203 -2.01 -33.08 5.86
C ILE A 203 -3.33 -33.32 6.58
N ASP A 204 -3.31 -33.07 7.88
CA ASP A 204 -4.48 -33.14 8.76
C ASP A 204 -4.82 -31.78 9.40
N HIS A 205 -4.04 -30.74 9.09
CA HIS A 205 -4.27 -29.39 9.58
C HIS A 205 -4.69 -28.44 8.44
N TRP A 206 -5.71 -27.66 8.72
CA TRP A 206 -6.31 -26.71 7.78
C TRP A 206 -6.51 -25.37 8.47
N ALA A 207 -6.32 -24.29 7.72
CA ALA A 207 -6.60 -22.94 8.20
C ALA A 207 -7.33 -22.13 7.11
N LEU A 208 -7.95 -21.05 7.52
CA LEU A 208 -8.58 -20.13 6.57
C LEU A 208 -7.55 -19.65 5.52
N ARG A 209 -8.00 -19.48 4.30
CA ARG A 209 -7.19 -19.04 3.17
C ARG A 209 -6.34 -17.81 3.48
N ARG A 210 -6.89 -16.83 4.19
CA ARG A 210 -6.16 -15.62 4.62
C ARG A 210 -4.97 -15.91 5.55
N CYS A 211 -4.95 -17.08 6.18
CA CYS A 211 -3.91 -17.50 7.12
C CYS A 211 -2.77 -18.25 6.44
N THR A 212 -3.00 -18.80 5.26
CA THR A 212 -2.05 -19.61 4.48
C THR A 212 -1.59 -18.92 3.19
N GLU A 213 -2.41 -18.02 2.66
CA GLU A 213 -2.12 -17.32 1.40
C GLU A 213 -2.12 -15.80 1.63
N CYS A 214 -0.95 -15.17 1.57
CA CYS A 214 -0.81 -13.72 1.77
C CYS A 214 -1.57 -12.90 0.71
N GLU A 215 -1.85 -13.45 -0.48
CA GLU A 215 -2.69 -12.80 -1.50
C GLU A 215 -4.14 -12.60 -1.03
N ALA A 216 -4.65 -13.49 -0.19
CA ALA A 216 -5.99 -13.36 0.39
C ALA A 216 -6.11 -12.13 1.33
N ASN A 217 -4.98 -11.58 1.77
CA ASN A 217 -4.89 -10.34 2.54
C ASN A 217 -4.61 -9.11 1.66
N GLY A 218 -4.77 -9.22 0.34
CA GLY A 218 -4.59 -8.13 -0.61
C GLY A 218 -3.15 -7.87 -1.03
N GLY A 219 -2.24 -8.79 -0.74
CA GLY A 219 -0.85 -8.74 -1.19
C GLY A 219 -0.65 -9.23 -2.61
N SER A 220 0.50 -8.93 -3.19
CA SER A 220 0.99 -9.45 -4.47
C SER A 220 2.26 -10.25 -4.25
N LYS A 221 2.40 -11.39 -4.93
CA LYS A 221 3.62 -12.23 -4.92
C LYS A 221 4.80 -11.57 -5.64
N ASN A 222 4.57 -10.48 -6.36
CA ASN A 222 5.60 -9.79 -7.12
C ASN A 222 6.49 -8.98 -6.19
N LYS A 223 7.65 -9.54 -5.82
CA LYS A 223 8.68 -8.86 -5.03
C LYS A 223 9.19 -7.64 -5.80
N PRO A 224 9.16 -6.42 -5.20
CA PRO A 224 9.76 -5.25 -5.83
C PRO A 224 11.29 -5.43 -6.01
N SER A 225 11.84 -5.00 -7.15
CA SER A 225 13.26 -5.16 -7.46
C SER A 225 14.22 -4.48 -6.48
N PHE A 226 13.76 -3.44 -5.81
CA PHE A 226 14.52 -2.70 -4.79
C PHE A 226 14.40 -3.31 -3.38
N TRP A 227 13.60 -4.38 -3.19
CA TRP A 227 13.38 -4.98 -1.89
C TRP A 227 14.61 -5.77 -1.44
N PRO A 228 15.11 -5.57 -0.22
CA PRO A 228 16.29 -6.28 0.26
C PRO A 228 16.04 -7.78 0.39
N ASN A 229 17.12 -8.58 0.35
CA ASN A 229 17.06 -10.03 0.44
C ASN A 229 17.44 -10.58 1.82
N ASP A 230 18.08 -9.77 2.63
CA ASP A 230 18.77 -10.14 3.87
C ASP A 230 17.92 -10.07 5.15
N HIS A 231 16.62 -9.78 4.99
CA HIS A 231 15.69 -9.67 6.12
C HIS A 231 14.69 -10.84 6.22
N GLN A 232 14.81 -11.83 5.34
CA GLN A 232 13.92 -13.01 5.29
C GLN A 232 14.41 -14.14 6.18
#